data_b429f3c9589449138d15264b5640b4b7
#
_entry.id   b429f3c9589449138d15264b5640b4b7
#
_cell.length_a   1.000
_cell.length_b   1.000
_cell.length_c   1.000
_cell.angle_alpha   90.00
_cell.angle_beta   90.00
_cell.angle_gamma   90.00
#
_symmetry.space_group_name_H-M   'P 1'
#
loop_
_entity.id
_entity.type
_entity.pdbx_description
1 polymer ?
#
loop_
_entity_poly.entity_id
_entity_poly.type
_entity_poly.pdbx_seq_one_letter_code
_entity_poly.pdbx_strand_id
1 'polypeptide(L)'
;MHGLSRRYDPATYEWGDRSWTGRPLAGGVVYELHVGTFTPEGTLDAAVGRLDHLVDLGVDFVELLPVNGFDGTHNWGYDGVLWYTVQESYGGPAAYQRFVDACHQRGLGVIQDVVYNHLGPSGNYLPLFMPIFSEGGANTWGSSVNLSGPDSDEVRRYIIDNA
;
A
#
# COMPACT_ATOMS: atom_id res chain seq x y z
N MET A 1 6.61 9.36 -14.64
CA MET A 1 5.86 8.21 -15.19
C MET A 1 5.52 8.50 -16.65
N HIS A 2 6.24 7.83 -17.55
CA HIS A 2 6.07 7.98 -18.99
C HIS A 2 5.61 6.67 -19.63
N GLY A 3 5.10 5.74 -18.83
CA GLY A 3 4.62 4.44 -19.28
C GLY A 3 3.11 4.41 -19.56
N LEU A 4 2.63 3.26 -19.98
CA LEU A 4 1.21 3.01 -20.22
C LEU A 4 0.44 2.92 -18.89
N SER A 5 -0.78 3.45 -18.87
CA SER A 5 -1.73 3.24 -17.78
C SER A 5 -2.48 1.91 -17.98
N ARG A 6 -2.83 1.26 -16.87
CA ARG A 6 -3.69 0.07 -16.88
C ARG A 6 -5.01 0.37 -16.17
N ARG A 7 -6.11 -0.01 -16.82
CA ARG A 7 -7.39 -0.05 -16.14
C ARG A 7 -7.47 -1.36 -15.34
N TYR A 8 -7.86 -1.26 -14.10
CA TYR A 8 -8.13 -2.39 -13.23
C TYR A 8 -9.54 -2.28 -12.64
N ASP A 9 -10.28 -3.36 -12.64
CA ASP A 9 -11.60 -3.46 -12.01
C ASP A 9 -11.51 -4.44 -10.83
N PRO A 10 -11.47 -3.95 -9.59
CA PRO A 10 -11.34 -4.82 -8.42
C PRO A 10 -12.54 -5.74 -8.19
N ALA A 11 -13.70 -5.42 -8.78
CA ALA A 11 -14.91 -6.23 -8.66
C ALA A 11 -14.85 -7.54 -9.46
N THR A 12 -13.86 -7.69 -10.35
CA THR A 12 -13.66 -8.94 -11.11
C THR A 12 -12.96 -10.03 -10.31
N TYR A 13 -12.41 -9.72 -9.13
CA TYR A 13 -11.79 -10.70 -8.26
C TYR A 13 -12.84 -11.47 -7.45
N GLU A 14 -12.76 -12.79 -7.48
CA GLU A 14 -13.62 -13.65 -6.66
C GLU A 14 -12.91 -14.01 -5.36
N TRP A 15 -13.36 -13.39 -4.26
CA TRP A 15 -12.80 -13.61 -2.92
C TRP A 15 -13.13 -15.00 -2.39
N GLY A 16 -12.09 -15.71 -1.91
CA GLY A 16 -12.19 -17.02 -1.29
C GLY A 16 -12.43 -16.97 0.23
N ASP A 17 -12.32 -15.79 0.84
CA ASP A 17 -12.33 -15.54 2.27
C ASP A 17 -13.74 -15.30 2.88
N ARG A 18 -14.79 -15.82 2.28
CA ARG A 18 -16.21 -15.58 2.66
C ARG A 18 -16.52 -15.79 4.15
N SER A 19 -15.73 -16.59 4.84
CA SER A 19 -15.85 -16.82 6.29
C SER A 19 -15.05 -15.84 7.15
N TRP A 20 -14.27 -14.96 6.54
CA TRP A 20 -13.47 -13.99 7.27
C TRP A 20 -14.34 -12.90 7.88
N THR A 21 -14.23 -12.72 9.18
CA THR A 21 -15.01 -11.73 9.95
C THR A 21 -14.14 -10.69 10.64
N GLY A 22 -12.85 -10.66 10.27
CA GLY A 22 -11.86 -9.83 10.95
C GLY A 22 -11.25 -10.53 12.17
N ARG A 23 -10.27 -9.87 12.78
CA ARG A 23 -9.54 -10.34 13.96
C ARG A 23 -9.24 -9.15 14.88
N PRO A 24 -9.42 -9.25 16.21
CA PRO A 24 -9.06 -8.18 17.14
C PRO A 24 -7.54 -8.02 17.18
N LEU A 25 -7.06 -6.77 17.09
CA LEU A 25 -5.62 -6.45 17.13
C LEU A 25 -5.03 -6.64 18.54
N ALA A 26 -5.83 -6.43 19.58
CA ALA A 26 -5.38 -6.51 20.96
C ALA A 26 -4.84 -7.91 21.31
N GLY A 27 -3.57 -7.98 21.72
CA GLY A 27 -2.87 -9.21 22.04
C GLY A 27 -2.32 -9.98 20.82
N GLY A 28 -2.53 -9.49 19.62
CA GLY A 28 -2.03 -10.10 18.39
C GLY A 28 -0.54 -9.84 18.16
N VAL A 29 0.12 -10.78 17.49
CA VAL A 29 1.49 -10.66 17.01
C VAL A 29 1.48 -10.11 15.59
N VAL A 30 2.11 -8.97 15.38
CA VAL A 30 2.24 -8.32 14.07
C VAL A 30 3.62 -8.64 13.48
N TYR A 31 3.66 -9.09 12.26
CA TYR A 31 4.87 -9.28 11.47
C TYR A 31 4.91 -8.27 10.34
N GLU A 32 5.80 -7.28 10.45
CA GLU A 32 6.04 -6.29 9.41
C GLU A 32 6.93 -6.89 8.32
N LEU A 33 6.55 -6.75 7.05
CA LEU A 33 7.34 -7.21 5.93
C LEU A 33 7.39 -6.19 4.78
N HIS A 34 8.55 -6.18 4.11
CA HIS A 34 8.75 -5.45 2.87
C HIS A 34 8.66 -6.42 1.69
N VAL A 35 7.68 -6.23 0.81
CA VAL A 35 7.42 -7.15 -0.32
C VAL A 35 8.65 -7.39 -1.18
N GLY A 36 9.39 -6.33 -1.51
CA GLY A 36 10.55 -6.39 -2.38
C GLY A 36 11.77 -7.15 -1.83
N THR A 37 11.78 -7.48 -0.52
CA THR A 37 12.93 -8.17 0.14
C THR A 37 12.53 -9.42 0.93
N PHE A 38 11.23 -9.68 1.08
CA PHE A 38 10.75 -10.83 1.84
C PHE A 38 11.04 -12.17 1.16
N THR A 39 11.04 -12.18 -0.16
CA THR A 39 11.40 -13.34 -0.98
C THR A 39 12.43 -12.94 -2.06
N PRO A 40 13.21 -13.87 -2.60
CA PRO A 40 14.12 -13.57 -3.71
C PRO A 40 13.44 -12.94 -4.93
N GLU A 41 12.20 -13.30 -5.20
CA GLU A 41 11.40 -12.79 -6.32
C GLU A 41 10.89 -11.36 -6.07
N GLY A 42 10.75 -10.96 -4.79
CA GLY A 42 10.28 -9.64 -4.40
C GLY A 42 8.85 -9.33 -4.83
N THR A 43 7.96 -10.32 -4.84
CA THR A 43 6.57 -10.18 -5.29
C THR A 43 5.57 -10.64 -4.24
N LEU A 44 4.33 -10.12 -4.33
CA LEU A 44 3.22 -10.53 -3.46
C LEU A 44 2.86 -12.01 -3.66
N ASP A 45 2.88 -12.50 -4.91
CA ASP A 45 2.60 -13.92 -5.18
C ASP A 45 3.67 -14.85 -4.57
N ALA A 46 4.94 -14.46 -4.58
CA ALA A 46 5.99 -15.23 -3.91
C ALA A 46 5.84 -15.17 -2.38
N ALA A 47 5.41 -14.03 -1.84
CA ALA A 47 5.13 -13.87 -0.41
C ALA A 47 3.99 -14.80 0.06
N VAL A 48 2.96 -15.05 -0.76
CA VAL A 48 1.90 -16.04 -0.47
C VAL A 48 2.50 -17.41 -0.15
N GLY A 49 3.55 -17.83 -0.86
CA GLY A 49 4.25 -19.09 -0.62
C GLY A 49 4.98 -19.20 0.73
N ARG A 50 5.05 -18.10 1.50
CA ARG A 50 5.68 -18.03 2.83
C ARG A 50 4.71 -17.85 3.98
N LEU A 51 3.41 -17.70 3.71
CA LEU A 51 2.41 -17.42 4.75
C LEU A 51 2.28 -18.56 5.76
N ASP A 52 2.41 -19.81 5.34
CA ASP A 52 2.35 -20.96 6.27
C ASP A 52 3.48 -20.90 7.31
N HIS A 53 4.67 -20.43 6.93
CA HIS A 53 5.76 -20.19 7.88
C HIS A 53 5.40 -19.13 8.92
N LEU A 54 4.70 -18.06 8.53
CA LEU A 54 4.25 -17.02 9.47
C LEU A 54 3.18 -17.57 10.43
N VAL A 55 2.27 -18.41 9.93
CA VAL A 55 1.28 -19.10 10.77
C VAL A 55 1.98 -20.01 11.81
N ASP A 56 2.95 -20.82 11.38
CA ASP A 56 3.70 -21.71 12.24
C ASP A 56 4.53 -20.93 13.31
N LEU A 57 4.94 -19.71 12.97
CA LEU A 57 5.64 -18.80 13.90
C LEU A 57 4.69 -18.18 14.93
N GLY A 58 3.38 -18.28 14.75
CA GLY A 58 2.38 -17.71 15.64
C GLY A 58 2.06 -16.24 15.35
N VAL A 59 2.27 -15.79 14.12
CA VAL A 59 1.87 -14.45 13.65
C VAL A 59 0.35 -14.39 13.52
N ASP A 60 -0.23 -13.27 13.93
CA ASP A 60 -1.67 -12.99 13.82
C ASP A 60 -1.98 -12.00 12.69
N PHE A 61 -1.08 -11.07 12.45
CA PHE A 61 -1.23 -10.02 11.43
C PHE A 61 0.04 -9.88 10.61
N VAL A 62 -0.12 -9.70 9.32
CA VAL A 62 0.96 -9.29 8.43
C VAL A 62 0.78 -7.81 8.12
N GLU A 63 1.77 -7.00 8.47
CA GLU A 63 1.84 -5.59 8.13
C GLU A 63 2.72 -5.43 6.90
N LEU A 64 2.14 -4.94 5.82
CA LEU A 64 2.90 -4.60 4.60
C LEU A 64 3.43 -3.19 4.69
N LEU A 65 4.76 -3.01 4.52
CA LEU A 65 5.30 -1.70 4.18
C LEU A 65 4.56 -1.16 2.93
N PRO A 66 4.54 0.18 2.71
CA PRO A 66 3.70 0.76 1.66
C PRO A 66 3.94 0.11 0.30
N VAL A 67 2.85 -0.28 -0.37
CA VAL A 67 2.87 -0.99 -1.66
C VAL A 67 2.47 -0.11 -2.84
N ASN A 68 2.16 1.17 -2.58
CA ASN A 68 1.77 2.13 -3.60
C ASN A 68 2.87 2.37 -4.64
N GLY A 69 2.48 2.83 -5.82
CA GLY A 69 3.38 3.04 -6.96
C GLY A 69 4.47 4.07 -6.67
N PHE A 70 5.72 3.70 -6.94
CA PHE A 70 6.91 4.54 -6.81
C PHE A 70 7.74 4.50 -8.11
N ASP A 71 8.68 5.43 -8.24
CA ASP A 71 9.59 5.47 -9.37
C ASP A 71 10.70 4.42 -9.23
N GLY A 72 10.98 3.69 -10.31
CA GLY A 72 11.98 2.60 -10.32
C GLY A 72 11.44 1.26 -9.84
N THR A 73 12.35 0.39 -9.38
CA THR A 73 12.06 -1.00 -8.99
C THR A 73 12.44 -1.34 -7.55
N HIS A 74 13.13 -0.42 -6.86
CA HIS A 74 13.58 -0.60 -5.48
C HIS A 74 13.17 0.61 -4.63
N ASN A 75 12.36 0.37 -3.63
CA ASN A 75 11.89 1.38 -2.70
C ASN A 75 11.42 0.69 -1.41
N TRP A 76 11.59 1.32 -0.26
CA TRP A 76 10.99 0.85 0.98
C TRP A 76 9.47 1.08 1.04
N GLY A 77 8.90 1.80 0.05
CA GLY A 77 7.50 2.17 -0.04
C GLY A 77 7.21 3.61 0.40
N TYR A 78 8.15 4.27 1.07
CA TYR A 78 7.94 5.62 1.63
C TYR A 78 8.14 6.76 0.64
N ASP A 79 8.60 6.49 -0.58
CA ASP A 79 8.68 7.47 -1.69
C ASP A 79 7.57 7.25 -2.73
N GLY A 80 6.41 6.78 -2.30
CA GLY A 80 5.27 6.55 -3.17
C GLY A 80 4.70 7.85 -3.75
N VAL A 81 4.21 7.77 -4.98
CA VAL A 81 3.67 8.90 -5.75
C VAL A 81 2.29 8.64 -6.31
N LEU A 82 1.78 7.43 -6.16
CA LEU A 82 0.48 6.98 -6.66
C LEU A 82 -0.27 6.21 -5.57
N TRP A 83 -0.95 6.91 -4.68
CA TRP A 83 -1.61 6.29 -3.52
C TRP A 83 -2.73 5.29 -3.89
N TYR A 84 -3.40 5.47 -5.04
CA TYR A 84 -4.47 4.59 -5.53
C TYR A 84 -3.97 3.40 -6.36
N THR A 85 -2.69 3.02 -6.23
CA THR A 85 -2.12 1.93 -7.03
C THR A 85 -1.33 0.96 -6.17
N VAL A 86 -1.13 -0.24 -6.68
CA VAL A 86 -0.16 -1.20 -6.18
C VAL A 86 1.00 -1.26 -7.16
N GLN A 87 2.22 -1.20 -6.65
CA GLN A 87 3.44 -1.24 -7.47
C GLN A 87 3.47 -2.45 -8.40
N GLU A 88 3.69 -2.22 -9.68
CA GLU A 88 3.67 -3.27 -10.70
C GLU A 88 4.78 -4.32 -10.52
N SER A 89 5.96 -3.92 -10.02
CA SER A 89 7.04 -4.87 -9.73
C SER A 89 6.70 -5.83 -8.59
N TYR A 90 5.73 -5.49 -7.74
CA TYR A 90 5.19 -6.37 -6.69
C TYR A 90 4.08 -7.30 -7.19
N GLY A 91 3.62 -7.12 -8.44
CA GLY A 91 2.55 -7.90 -9.08
C GLY A 91 1.26 -7.11 -9.30
N GLY A 92 1.21 -5.84 -8.88
CA GLY A 92 0.07 -4.97 -9.06
C GLY A 92 -1.17 -5.34 -8.24
N PRO A 93 -2.34 -4.72 -8.51
CA PRO A 93 -3.52 -4.85 -7.67
C PRO A 93 -4.10 -6.25 -7.61
N ALA A 94 -4.01 -7.03 -8.70
CA ALA A 94 -4.51 -8.42 -8.69
C ALA A 94 -3.70 -9.33 -7.75
N ALA A 95 -2.37 -9.16 -7.70
CA ALA A 95 -1.52 -9.89 -6.76
C ALA A 95 -1.79 -9.46 -5.31
N TYR A 96 -2.10 -8.18 -5.09
CA TYR A 96 -2.47 -7.68 -3.77
C TYR A 96 -3.77 -8.33 -3.26
N GLN A 97 -4.80 -8.43 -4.10
CA GLN A 97 -6.05 -9.12 -3.73
C GLN A 97 -5.80 -10.59 -3.41
N ARG A 98 -5.01 -11.31 -4.23
CA ARG A 98 -4.63 -12.71 -3.95
C ARG A 98 -3.87 -12.86 -2.63
N PHE A 99 -2.98 -11.92 -2.32
CA PHE A 99 -2.23 -11.94 -1.06
C PHE A 99 -3.15 -11.76 0.15
N VAL A 100 -4.04 -10.76 0.12
CA VAL A 100 -5.01 -10.52 1.21
C VAL A 100 -5.92 -11.73 1.40
N ASP A 101 -6.48 -12.27 0.32
CA ASP A 101 -7.34 -13.45 0.34
C ASP A 101 -6.61 -14.67 0.93
N ALA A 102 -5.36 -14.91 0.52
CA ALA A 102 -4.54 -15.99 1.03
C ALA A 102 -4.19 -15.84 2.52
N CYS A 103 -3.99 -14.61 3.00
CA CYS A 103 -3.83 -14.30 4.43
C CYS A 103 -5.10 -14.65 5.20
N HIS A 104 -6.25 -14.15 4.77
CA HIS A 104 -7.55 -14.39 5.43
C HIS A 104 -7.91 -15.87 5.49
N GLN A 105 -7.67 -16.63 4.42
CA GLN A 105 -7.87 -18.08 4.39
C GLN A 105 -7.02 -18.84 5.42
N ARG A 106 -5.91 -18.26 5.88
CA ARG A 106 -5.02 -18.79 6.93
C ARG A 106 -5.28 -18.18 8.32
N GLY A 107 -6.29 -17.33 8.44
CA GLY A 107 -6.62 -16.64 9.69
C GLY A 107 -5.66 -15.48 10.01
N LEU A 108 -4.84 -15.04 9.07
CA LEU A 108 -3.97 -13.87 9.21
C LEU A 108 -4.74 -12.59 8.85
N GLY A 109 -4.71 -11.57 9.70
CA GLY A 109 -5.13 -10.23 9.34
C GLY A 109 -4.06 -9.52 8.50
N VAL A 110 -4.47 -8.56 7.67
CA VAL A 110 -3.54 -7.73 6.91
C VAL A 110 -3.65 -6.28 7.37
N ILE A 111 -2.49 -5.67 7.64
CA ILE A 111 -2.36 -4.24 7.94
C ILE A 111 -1.60 -3.62 6.77
N GLN A 112 -2.14 -2.53 6.23
CA GLN A 112 -1.47 -1.76 5.18
C GLN A 112 -0.89 -0.49 5.78
N ASP A 113 0.44 -0.36 5.75
CA ASP A 113 1.12 0.90 6.07
C ASP A 113 0.88 1.91 4.94
N VAL A 114 0.53 3.14 5.31
CA VAL A 114 0.21 4.23 4.37
C VAL A 114 0.97 5.51 4.72
N VAL A 115 1.47 6.21 3.70
CA VAL A 115 2.22 7.46 3.84
C VAL A 115 1.40 8.62 3.25
N TYR A 116 0.70 9.36 4.12
CA TYR A 116 -0.13 10.50 3.71
C TYR A 116 0.46 11.88 4.08
N ASN A 117 1.68 11.92 4.59
CA ASN A 117 2.34 13.14 5.02
C ASN A 117 3.22 13.79 3.95
N HIS A 118 3.69 13.02 2.97
CA HIS A 118 4.52 13.49 1.86
C HIS A 118 4.36 12.57 0.63
N LEU A 119 4.97 12.95 -0.48
CA LEU A 119 5.08 12.18 -1.71
C LEU A 119 6.55 12.08 -2.11
N GLY A 120 6.90 11.00 -2.79
CA GLY A 120 8.26 10.78 -3.28
C GLY A 120 8.74 11.89 -4.22
N PRO A 121 10.06 12.06 -4.34
CA PRO A 121 10.67 13.16 -5.12
C PRO A 121 10.60 12.94 -6.63
N SER A 122 10.35 11.72 -7.09
CA SER A 122 10.36 11.34 -8.51
C SER A 122 9.03 10.77 -8.95
N GLY A 123 8.52 11.21 -10.11
CA GLY A 123 7.30 10.66 -10.71
C GLY A 123 5.99 11.20 -10.12
N ASN A 124 6.03 12.22 -9.26
CA ASN A 124 4.84 12.86 -8.74
C ASN A 124 4.34 13.95 -9.69
N TYR A 125 3.13 13.76 -10.22
CA TYR A 125 2.44 14.72 -11.11
C TYR A 125 1.17 15.31 -10.49
N LEU A 126 0.82 14.96 -9.26
CA LEU A 126 -0.38 15.48 -8.58
C LEU A 126 -0.43 17.01 -8.49
N PRO A 127 0.69 17.75 -8.32
CA PRO A 127 0.67 19.21 -8.31
C PRO A 127 0.17 19.85 -9.62
N LEU A 128 0.14 19.11 -10.72
CA LEU A 128 -0.44 19.60 -11.99
C LEU A 128 -1.97 19.59 -11.97
N PHE A 129 -2.59 18.90 -11.03
CA PHE A 129 -4.04 18.67 -10.98
C PHE A 129 -4.71 19.27 -9.75
N MET A 130 -3.97 19.38 -8.65
CA MET A 130 -4.51 19.86 -7.38
C MET A 130 -3.41 20.50 -6.51
N PRO A 131 -3.77 21.39 -5.56
CA PRO A 131 -2.82 22.00 -4.61
C PRO A 131 -2.45 20.98 -3.51
N ILE A 132 -1.80 19.89 -3.90
CA ILE A 132 -1.48 18.76 -3.02
C ILE A 132 -0.51 19.14 -1.90
N PHE A 133 0.32 20.17 -2.08
CA PHE A 133 1.30 20.62 -1.10
C PHE A 133 0.89 21.92 -0.43
N SER A 134 1.23 22.05 0.86
CA SER A 134 1.10 23.31 1.62
C SER A 134 2.13 24.34 1.16
N GLU A 135 1.70 25.59 0.98
CA GLU A 135 2.62 26.70 0.72
C GLU A 135 3.57 26.90 1.92
N GLY A 136 4.86 26.83 1.68
CA GLY A 136 5.89 26.98 2.72
C GLY A 136 5.94 25.86 3.76
N GLY A 137 5.08 24.87 3.63
CA GLY A 137 5.08 23.66 4.48
C GLY A 137 6.16 22.69 4.02
N ALA A 138 7.09 22.35 4.91
CA ALA A 138 8.08 21.31 4.69
C ALA A 138 8.21 20.43 5.93
N ASN A 139 8.45 19.15 5.71
CA ASN A 139 8.86 18.21 6.73
C ASN A 139 10.24 17.63 6.39
N THR A 140 10.75 16.74 7.20
CA THR A 140 12.08 16.13 6.99
C THR A 140 12.22 15.42 5.63
N TRP A 141 11.10 15.01 5.05
CA TRP A 141 11.04 14.19 3.83
C TRP A 141 10.66 14.98 2.58
N GLY A 142 10.34 16.28 2.71
CA GLY A 142 9.97 17.13 1.58
C GLY A 142 8.80 18.05 1.87
N SER A 143 8.06 18.43 0.82
CA SER A 143 6.88 19.26 0.95
C SER A 143 5.76 18.53 1.69
N SER A 144 5.17 19.18 2.69
CA SER A 144 4.04 18.62 3.43
C SER A 144 2.76 18.65 2.60
N VAL A 145 1.92 17.62 2.77
CA VAL A 145 0.61 17.57 2.14
C VAL A 145 -0.31 18.67 2.68
N ASN A 146 -1.08 19.31 1.82
CA ASN A 146 -1.99 20.40 2.15
C ASN A 146 -3.26 19.89 2.82
N LEU A 147 -3.27 19.83 4.16
CA LEU A 147 -4.43 19.37 4.94
C LEU A 147 -5.25 20.50 5.55
N SER A 148 -4.75 21.74 5.55
CA SER A 148 -5.39 22.86 6.26
C SER A 148 -5.27 24.23 5.57
N GLY A 149 -4.52 24.34 4.48
CA GLY A 149 -4.37 25.57 3.71
C GLY A 149 -5.54 25.82 2.74
N PRO A 150 -5.46 26.84 1.90
CA PRO A 150 -6.43 27.09 0.84
C PRO A 150 -6.62 25.84 -0.04
N ASP A 151 -7.85 25.58 -0.46
CA ASP A 151 -8.25 24.47 -1.32
C ASP A 151 -7.85 23.06 -0.81
N SER A 152 -7.68 22.91 0.52
CA SER A 152 -7.31 21.63 1.13
C SER A 152 -8.45 20.60 1.21
N ASP A 153 -9.69 21.00 0.98
CA ASP A 153 -10.84 20.09 1.09
C ASP A 153 -10.76 18.92 0.11
N GLU A 154 -10.38 19.18 -1.13
CA GLU A 154 -10.22 18.14 -2.14
C GLU A 154 -9.01 17.24 -1.87
N VAL A 155 -7.95 17.79 -1.29
CA VAL A 155 -6.78 17.01 -0.87
C VAL A 155 -7.15 16.07 0.28
N ARG A 156 -7.89 16.55 1.28
CA ARG A 156 -8.40 15.70 2.36
C ARG A 156 -9.33 14.61 1.83
N ARG A 157 -10.23 14.96 0.89
CA ARG A 157 -11.13 14.00 0.26
C ARG A 157 -10.36 12.93 -0.50
N TYR A 158 -9.33 13.31 -1.25
CA TYR A 158 -8.45 12.39 -1.97
C TYR A 158 -7.81 11.35 -1.03
N ILE A 159 -7.41 11.77 0.19
CA ILE A 159 -6.88 10.84 1.21
C ILE A 159 -8.00 9.97 1.80
N ILE A 160 -9.13 10.57 2.19
CA ILE A 160 -10.25 9.85 2.79
C ILE A 160 -10.80 8.78 1.85
N ASP A 161 -10.93 9.11 0.56
CA ASP A 161 -11.42 8.16 -0.44
C ASP A 161 -10.40 7.05 -0.76
N ASN A 162 -9.12 7.23 -0.39
CA ASN A 162 -8.07 6.21 -0.52
C ASN A 162 -8.02 5.28 0.71
N ALA A 163 -8.25 5.80 1.90
CA ALA A 163 -8.20 5.05 3.16
C ALA A 163 -9.43 4.16 3.34
#